data_33ff0d1c8820dd4e51aaeb182f74ebcb
#
_entry.id   33ff0d1c8820dd4e51aaeb182f74ebcb
#
_cell.length_a   1.000
_cell.length_b   1.000
_cell.length_c   1.000
_cell.angle_alpha   90.00
_cell.angle_beta   90.00
_cell.angle_gamma   90.00
#
_symmetry.space_group_name_H-M   'P 1'
#
loop_
_entity.id
_entity.type
_entity.pdbx_description
1 polymer ?
#
loop_
_entity_poly.entity_id
_entity_poly.type
_entity_poly.pdbx_seq_one_letter_code
_entity_poly.pdbx_strand_id
1 'polypeptide(L)'
;MKLIACLLSILIPLSSPVAALPPTQAAVTENTALRWYVKRNLEHRVPELPAEFSSLAEYDGYYADLNHPGEKVLYLTFDAGYENGNVERILNTLKEKNVPGAFFILSHFLTANPALVERMLSEGHTVCNHTARHRNMARASDGEMRRELTDLETLFRERTGREIAKYYRPPEGSFKWENLAVAKELGYDTVFWSFAYADWANDRQPSPDAAVKKIRDNIHPGAVLLLHPTSETNAKILPYLIDLLQNEGYRFGTLDELTGRREK
;
A
#
# COMPACT_ATOMS: atom_id res chain seq x y z
N MET A 1 74.09 -59.75 -0.51
CA MET A 1 72.73 -59.64 -1.11
C MET A 1 71.97 -58.53 -0.39
N LYS A 2 71.80 -57.37 -1.04
CA LYS A 2 71.04 -56.22 -0.48
C LYS A 2 69.73 -56.20 -1.20
N LEU A 3 68.62 -56.42 -0.46
CA LEU A 3 67.23 -56.18 -0.98
C LEU A 3 66.94 -54.66 -1.00
N ILE A 4 66.56 -54.17 -2.13
CA ILE A 4 66.04 -52.81 -2.32
C ILE A 4 64.54 -52.93 -2.25
N ALA A 5 63.89 -52.31 -1.24
CA ALA A 5 62.45 -52.18 -1.14
C ALA A 5 62.00 -50.92 -1.92
N CYS A 6 61.14 -51.10 -2.96
CA CYS A 6 60.57 -50.05 -3.73
C CYS A 6 59.26 -49.63 -3.04
N LEU A 7 59.21 -48.38 -2.50
CA LEU A 7 58.01 -47.77 -1.97
C LEU A 7 57.27 -47.14 -3.10
N LEU A 8 56.07 -47.68 -3.43
CA LEU A 8 55.10 -47.07 -4.38
C LEU A 8 54.27 -46.04 -3.63
N SER A 9 54.46 -44.74 -3.92
CA SER A 9 53.65 -43.68 -3.39
C SER A 9 52.41 -43.53 -4.26
N ILE A 10 51.22 -43.83 -3.71
CA ILE A 10 49.91 -43.62 -4.34
C ILE A 10 49.51 -42.16 -4.08
N LEU A 11 49.52 -41.33 -5.12
CA LEU A 11 48.89 -39.99 -5.11
C LEU A 11 47.39 -40.14 -5.25
N ILE A 12 46.66 -39.81 -4.20
CA ILE A 12 45.20 -39.66 -4.25
C ILE A 12 44.91 -38.21 -4.67
N PRO A 13 44.15 -37.93 -5.77
CA PRO A 13 43.80 -36.59 -6.10
C PRO A 13 42.70 -36.08 -5.12
N LEU A 14 43.00 -35.01 -4.38
CA LEU A 14 41.99 -34.27 -3.64
C LEU A 14 41.05 -33.55 -4.66
N SER A 15 39.85 -34.08 -4.82
CA SER A 15 38.76 -33.37 -5.49
C SER A 15 38.20 -32.30 -4.54
N SER A 16 38.46 -31.02 -4.82
CA SER A 16 37.84 -29.93 -4.11
C SER A 16 36.30 -29.93 -4.42
N PRO A 17 35.46 -29.75 -3.39
CA PRO A 17 34.02 -29.64 -3.64
C PRO A 17 33.75 -28.37 -4.45
N VAL A 18 33.12 -28.52 -5.61
CA VAL A 18 32.55 -27.39 -6.39
C VAL A 18 31.42 -26.82 -5.55
N ALA A 19 31.62 -25.61 -5.05
CA ALA A 19 30.55 -24.86 -4.39
C ALA A 19 29.41 -24.68 -5.36
N ALA A 20 28.23 -25.22 -5.03
CA ALA A 20 27.01 -24.97 -5.78
C ALA A 20 26.70 -23.45 -5.72
N LEU A 21 26.62 -22.81 -6.87
CA LEU A 21 26.16 -21.43 -6.97
C LEU A 21 24.73 -21.36 -6.41
N PRO A 22 24.41 -20.33 -5.63
CA PRO A 22 23.03 -20.12 -5.18
C PRO A 22 22.11 -20.03 -6.39
N PRO A 23 20.85 -20.50 -6.28
CA PRO A 23 19.90 -20.43 -7.39
C PRO A 23 19.78 -18.96 -7.83
N THR A 24 20.05 -18.72 -9.09
CA THR A 24 19.83 -17.41 -9.74
C THR A 24 18.37 -17.05 -9.53
N GLN A 25 18.09 -16.01 -8.75
CA GLN A 25 16.75 -15.42 -8.68
C GLN A 25 16.36 -15.08 -10.13
N ALA A 26 15.28 -15.70 -10.61
CA ALA A 26 14.75 -15.38 -11.91
C ALA A 26 14.43 -13.87 -11.91
N ALA A 27 15.07 -13.11 -12.78
CA ALA A 27 14.78 -11.70 -12.94
C ALA A 27 13.28 -11.57 -13.26
N VAL A 28 12.54 -10.86 -12.41
CA VAL A 28 11.14 -10.52 -12.68
C VAL A 28 11.17 -9.66 -13.94
N THR A 29 10.62 -10.16 -15.04
CA THR A 29 10.54 -9.38 -16.28
C THR A 29 9.57 -8.23 -16.07
N GLU A 30 9.85 -7.06 -16.67
CA GLU A 30 9.02 -5.84 -16.52
C GLU A 30 7.53 -6.10 -16.76
N ASN A 31 7.18 -7.03 -17.63
CA ASN A 31 5.80 -7.39 -18.00
C ASN A 31 5.15 -8.46 -17.11
N THR A 32 5.75 -8.82 -15.98
CA THR A 32 5.16 -9.81 -15.06
C THR A 32 4.05 -9.17 -14.24
N ALA A 33 2.86 -9.82 -14.26
CA ALA A 33 1.75 -9.44 -13.40
C ALA A 33 2.09 -9.72 -11.93
N LEU A 34 2.09 -8.69 -11.12
CA LEU A 34 2.38 -8.73 -9.69
C LEU A 34 1.12 -8.41 -8.90
N ARG A 35 1.06 -8.91 -7.67
CA ARG A 35 0.04 -8.55 -6.70
C ARG A 35 0.71 -8.21 -5.39
N TRP A 36 0.45 -7.01 -4.88
CA TRP A 36 1.05 -6.49 -3.67
C TRP A 36 0.67 -7.31 -2.43
N TYR A 37 1.66 -7.60 -1.62
CA TYR A 37 1.52 -8.16 -0.28
C TYR A 37 2.73 -7.82 0.58
N VAL A 38 2.54 -7.85 1.90
CA VAL A 38 3.63 -7.84 2.88
C VAL A 38 3.38 -8.92 3.92
N LYS A 39 4.47 -9.49 4.47
CA LYS A 39 4.39 -10.41 5.60
C LYS A 39 4.39 -9.60 6.88
N ARG A 40 3.25 -9.49 7.52
CA ARG A 40 3.12 -8.81 8.82
C ARG A 40 3.91 -9.56 9.89
N ASN A 41 4.35 -8.82 10.90
CA ASN A 41 4.99 -9.37 12.09
C ASN A 41 4.32 -8.85 13.36
N LEU A 42 4.54 -9.52 14.49
CA LEU A 42 4.04 -9.12 15.81
C LEU A 42 5.06 -8.31 16.61
N GLU A 43 6.16 -7.92 15.99
CA GLU A 43 7.28 -7.21 16.60
C GLU A 43 7.17 -5.70 16.43
N HIS A 44 6.04 -5.24 15.85
CA HIS A 44 5.77 -3.82 15.57
C HIS A 44 6.88 -3.14 14.75
N ARG A 45 7.47 -3.89 13.82
CA ARG A 45 8.48 -3.40 12.88
C ARG A 45 7.91 -3.30 11.48
N VAL A 46 8.47 -2.40 10.68
CA VAL A 46 8.14 -2.31 9.26
C VAL A 46 8.31 -3.69 8.62
N PRO A 47 7.30 -4.23 7.92
CA PRO A 47 7.44 -5.50 7.20
C PRO A 47 8.55 -5.42 6.16
N GLU A 48 9.34 -6.49 6.07
CA GLU A 48 10.35 -6.61 5.02
C GLU A 48 9.69 -6.60 3.64
N LEU A 49 10.30 -5.84 2.73
CA LEU A 49 9.84 -5.78 1.34
C LEU A 49 10.22 -7.09 0.63
N PRO A 50 9.25 -7.85 0.10
CA PRO A 50 9.54 -9.03 -0.72
C PRO A 50 10.47 -8.71 -1.89
N ALA A 51 11.36 -9.62 -2.23
CA ALA A 51 12.41 -9.40 -3.23
C ALA A 51 11.85 -8.99 -4.61
N GLU A 52 10.68 -9.51 -4.99
CA GLU A 52 10.00 -9.13 -6.23
C GLU A 52 9.54 -7.67 -6.30
N PHE A 53 9.51 -6.97 -5.15
CA PHE A 53 9.13 -5.55 -5.07
C PHE A 53 10.34 -4.63 -4.79
N SER A 54 11.56 -5.14 -4.88
CA SER A 54 12.78 -4.39 -4.55
C SER A 54 12.96 -3.08 -5.34
N SER A 55 12.44 -3.03 -6.57
CA SER A 55 12.47 -1.82 -7.42
C SER A 55 11.37 -0.79 -7.11
N LEU A 56 10.54 -1.01 -6.07
CA LEU A 56 9.38 -0.16 -5.79
C LEU A 56 9.72 1.34 -5.71
N ALA A 57 10.83 1.68 -5.06
CA ALA A 57 11.28 3.06 -4.90
C ALA A 57 11.68 3.73 -6.24
N GLU A 58 12.11 2.96 -7.24
CA GLU A 58 12.45 3.48 -8.56
C GLU A 58 11.22 4.01 -9.31
N TYR A 59 10.04 3.54 -8.92
CA TYR A 59 8.73 3.91 -9.48
C TYR A 59 7.91 4.82 -8.55
N ASP A 60 8.56 5.55 -7.64
CA ASP A 60 7.92 6.41 -6.64
C ASP A 60 6.80 5.66 -5.88
N GLY A 61 7.12 4.43 -5.45
CA GLY A 61 6.21 3.55 -4.75
C GLY A 61 6.47 3.56 -3.24
N TYR A 62 5.39 3.67 -2.45
CA TYR A 62 5.43 3.77 -0.99
C TYR A 62 4.51 2.72 -0.36
N TYR A 63 4.92 2.11 0.76
CA TYR A 63 4.10 1.18 1.52
C TYR A 63 4.19 1.40 3.03
N ALA A 64 5.19 2.12 3.46
CA ALA A 64 5.46 2.51 4.84
C ALA A 64 6.36 3.75 4.83
N ASP A 65 6.40 4.49 5.92
CA ASP A 65 7.39 5.56 6.10
C ASP A 65 8.74 4.96 6.48
N LEU A 66 9.65 4.98 5.54
CA LEU A 66 11.03 4.53 5.70
C LEU A 66 11.99 5.69 5.97
N ASN A 67 11.53 6.94 5.83
CA ASN A 67 12.35 8.14 5.98
C ASN A 67 12.47 8.57 7.45
N HIS A 68 11.47 8.22 8.28
CA HIS A 68 11.42 8.60 9.70
C HIS A 68 11.36 7.33 10.57
N PRO A 69 12.41 6.50 10.59
CA PRO A 69 12.41 5.22 11.29
C PRO A 69 12.19 5.42 12.78
N GLY A 70 11.19 4.72 13.32
CA GLY A 70 10.85 4.75 14.74
C GLY A 70 9.89 5.87 15.15
N GLU A 71 9.58 6.83 14.29
CA GLU A 71 8.53 7.80 14.56
C GLU A 71 7.16 7.12 14.57
N LYS A 72 6.43 7.28 15.66
CA LYS A 72 5.09 6.71 15.81
C LYS A 72 4.04 7.51 15.02
N VAL A 73 4.17 7.50 13.69
CA VAL A 73 3.19 8.06 12.77
C VAL A 73 2.44 6.94 12.05
N LEU A 74 1.15 7.14 11.80
CA LEU A 74 0.29 6.22 11.04
C LEU A 74 -0.41 6.99 9.93
N TYR A 75 -0.60 6.35 8.81
CA TYR A 75 -1.25 6.92 7.63
C TYR A 75 -2.55 6.16 7.37
N LEU A 76 -3.69 6.79 7.66
CA LEU A 76 -5.00 6.20 7.41
C LEU A 76 -5.38 6.38 5.95
N THR A 77 -5.56 5.27 5.25
CA THR A 77 -5.95 5.28 3.84
C THR A 77 -7.17 4.39 3.60
N PHE A 78 -8.06 4.85 2.72
CA PHE A 78 -9.35 4.24 2.46
C PHE A 78 -9.55 4.05 0.96
N ASP A 79 -9.86 2.82 0.51
CA ASP A 79 -10.26 2.56 -0.87
C ASP A 79 -11.78 2.70 -0.98
N ALA A 80 -12.23 3.81 -1.57
CA ALA A 80 -13.62 4.26 -1.57
C ALA A 80 -14.26 4.14 -2.97
N GLY A 81 -14.79 2.96 -3.29
CA GLY A 81 -15.51 2.71 -4.54
C GLY A 81 -17.01 2.97 -4.45
N TYR A 82 -17.60 2.74 -3.28
CA TYR A 82 -19.04 2.81 -3.01
C TYR A 82 -19.31 3.44 -1.66
N GLU A 83 -20.58 3.80 -1.42
CA GLU A 83 -21.11 4.29 -0.16
C GLU A 83 -22.29 3.41 0.30
N ASN A 84 -22.36 3.16 1.61
CA ASN A 84 -23.44 2.41 2.26
C ASN A 84 -23.82 2.98 3.64
N GLY A 85 -23.56 4.27 3.87
CA GLY A 85 -23.76 4.97 5.14
C GLY A 85 -22.54 5.00 6.05
N ASN A 86 -21.50 4.22 5.74
CA ASN A 86 -20.32 4.11 6.60
C ASN A 86 -19.22 5.14 6.27
N VAL A 87 -19.10 5.58 5.02
CA VAL A 87 -18.11 6.65 4.64
C VAL A 87 -18.43 7.93 5.40
N GLU A 88 -19.72 8.30 5.48
CA GLU A 88 -20.13 9.48 6.25
C GLU A 88 -19.77 9.35 7.73
N ARG A 89 -19.98 8.17 8.34
CA ARG A 89 -19.62 7.91 9.75
C ARG A 89 -18.11 8.02 9.98
N ILE A 90 -17.31 7.51 9.05
CA ILE A 90 -15.84 7.62 9.09
C ILE A 90 -15.42 9.09 9.02
N LEU A 91 -15.96 9.88 8.08
CA LEU A 91 -15.68 11.30 7.98
C LEU A 91 -16.06 12.06 9.25
N ASN A 92 -17.23 11.75 9.85
CA ASN A 92 -17.63 12.35 11.12
C ASN A 92 -16.59 12.07 12.22
N THR A 93 -16.10 10.83 12.31
CA THR A 93 -15.05 10.44 13.27
C THR A 93 -13.74 11.16 13.02
N LEU A 94 -13.25 11.18 11.78
CA LEU A 94 -11.99 11.84 11.43
C LEU A 94 -12.05 13.33 11.75
N LYS A 95 -13.17 13.99 11.46
CA LYS A 95 -13.41 15.39 11.81
C LYS A 95 -13.42 15.60 13.31
N GLU A 96 -14.17 14.81 14.09
CA GLU A 96 -14.25 14.90 15.55
C GLU A 96 -12.88 14.71 16.20
N LYS A 97 -12.08 13.77 15.71
CA LYS A 97 -10.75 13.44 16.23
C LYS A 97 -9.65 14.34 15.66
N ASN A 98 -9.96 15.21 14.71
CA ASN A 98 -8.98 16.04 13.98
C ASN A 98 -7.84 15.20 13.38
N VAL A 99 -8.19 14.11 12.69
CA VAL A 99 -7.26 13.15 12.10
C VAL A 99 -7.38 13.19 10.58
N PRO A 100 -6.26 13.36 9.83
CA PRO A 100 -6.28 13.31 8.38
C PRO A 100 -6.53 11.88 7.88
N GLY A 101 -7.16 11.77 6.72
CA GLY A 101 -7.32 10.51 5.98
C GLY A 101 -7.07 10.72 4.50
N ALA A 102 -6.64 9.67 3.80
CA ALA A 102 -6.50 9.67 2.35
C ALA A 102 -7.51 8.70 1.72
N PHE A 103 -8.32 9.20 0.80
CA PHE A 103 -9.39 8.44 0.17
C PHE A 103 -9.06 8.19 -1.30
N PHE A 104 -8.77 6.96 -1.66
CA PHE A 104 -8.58 6.53 -3.04
C PHE A 104 -9.93 6.22 -3.66
N ILE A 105 -10.41 7.12 -4.53
CA ILE A 105 -11.77 7.07 -5.06
C ILE A 105 -11.82 6.58 -6.51
N LEU A 106 -12.98 6.03 -6.89
CA LEU A 106 -13.35 5.70 -8.26
C LEU A 106 -14.23 6.79 -8.88
N SER A 107 -14.35 6.82 -10.22
CA SER A 107 -15.30 7.70 -10.92
C SER A 107 -16.74 7.51 -10.46
N HIS A 108 -17.13 6.27 -10.16
CA HIS A 108 -18.48 5.98 -9.63
C HIS A 108 -18.72 6.65 -8.28
N PHE A 109 -17.74 6.57 -7.37
CA PHE A 109 -17.87 7.20 -6.05
C PHE A 109 -18.06 8.72 -6.17
N LEU A 110 -17.23 9.37 -6.99
CA LEU A 110 -17.30 10.81 -7.25
C LEU A 110 -18.66 11.24 -7.82
N THR A 111 -19.23 10.46 -8.76
CA THR A 111 -20.49 10.81 -9.41
C THR A 111 -21.71 10.54 -8.53
N ALA A 112 -21.66 9.45 -7.76
CA ALA A 112 -22.78 9.05 -6.90
C ALA A 112 -22.81 9.83 -5.58
N ASN A 113 -21.66 10.29 -5.08
CA ASN A 113 -21.52 10.88 -3.74
C ASN A 113 -20.74 12.21 -3.75
N PRO A 114 -21.09 13.20 -4.60
CA PRO A 114 -20.32 14.43 -4.73
C PRO A 114 -20.23 15.22 -3.42
N ALA A 115 -21.28 15.18 -2.59
CA ALA A 115 -21.29 15.84 -1.29
C ALA A 115 -20.26 15.26 -0.31
N LEU A 116 -20.02 13.94 -0.34
CA LEU A 116 -18.99 13.31 0.50
C LEU A 116 -17.58 13.66 -0.01
N VAL A 117 -17.39 13.76 -1.32
CA VAL A 117 -16.09 14.19 -1.88
C VAL A 117 -15.80 15.65 -1.49
N GLU A 118 -16.79 16.53 -1.55
CA GLU A 118 -16.63 17.92 -1.09
C GLU A 118 -16.35 17.99 0.42
N ARG A 119 -16.97 17.14 1.22
CA ARG A 119 -16.63 17.02 2.64
C ARG A 119 -15.18 16.58 2.84
N MET A 120 -14.71 15.54 2.11
CA MET A 120 -13.32 15.10 2.18
C MET A 120 -12.36 16.27 1.95
N LEU A 121 -12.60 17.05 0.90
CA LEU A 121 -11.77 18.20 0.53
C LEU A 121 -11.84 19.35 1.54
N SER A 122 -13.03 19.70 2.00
CA SER A 122 -13.24 20.83 2.93
C SER A 122 -12.83 20.50 4.37
N GLU A 123 -12.82 19.22 4.75
CA GLU A 123 -12.39 18.74 6.06
C GLU A 123 -10.89 18.40 6.10
N GLY A 124 -10.12 18.69 5.02
CA GLY A 124 -8.66 18.56 4.98
C GLY A 124 -8.15 17.14 4.70
N HIS A 125 -9.00 16.27 4.15
CA HIS A 125 -8.59 14.95 3.73
C HIS A 125 -8.01 14.96 2.31
N THR A 126 -7.12 14.02 1.99
CA THR A 126 -6.53 13.86 0.68
C THR A 126 -7.43 12.98 -0.19
N VAL A 127 -7.88 13.46 -1.36
CA VAL A 127 -8.62 12.65 -2.33
C VAL A 127 -7.68 12.19 -3.43
N CYS A 128 -7.55 10.87 -3.58
CA CYS A 128 -6.54 10.18 -4.37
C CYS A 128 -7.16 9.35 -5.49
N ASN A 129 -6.35 8.97 -6.47
CA ASN A 129 -6.79 8.22 -7.65
C ASN A 129 -6.74 6.70 -7.42
N HIS A 130 -7.90 6.03 -7.54
CA HIS A 130 -8.01 4.56 -7.51
C HIS A 130 -8.45 3.99 -8.86
N THR A 131 -8.16 4.67 -9.95
CA THR A 131 -8.62 4.46 -11.33
C THR A 131 -10.08 4.87 -11.57
N ALA A 132 -10.44 5.01 -12.85
CA ALA A 132 -11.81 5.36 -13.19
C ALA A 132 -12.80 4.21 -12.93
N ARG A 133 -12.41 2.95 -13.23
CA ARG A 133 -13.35 1.80 -13.33
C ARG A 133 -12.95 0.59 -12.50
N HIS A 134 -11.93 0.71 -11.64
CA HIS A 134 -11.42 -0.40 -10.81
C HIS A 134 -11.00 -1.64 -11.62
N ARG A 135 -10.37 -1.45 -12.77
CA ARG A 135 -9.84 -2.56 -13.56
C ARG A 135 -8.58 -3.13 -12.93
N ASN A 136 -8.35 -4.42 -13.16
CA ASN A 136 -7.08 -5.05 -12.79
C ASN A 136 -5.95 -4.49 -13.68
N MET A 137 -5.10 -3.65 -13.11
CA MET A 137 -4.03 -2.96 -13.85
C MET A 137 -2.92 -3.89 -14.32
N ALA A 138 -2.69 -5.02 -13.65
CA ALA A 138 -1.74 -6.02 -14.15
C ALA A 138 -2.12 -6.62 -15.53
N ARG A 139 -3.35 -6.40 -15.98
CA ARG A 139 -3.84 -6.84 -17.31
C ARG A 139 -4.01 -5.69 -18.30
N ALA A 140 -3.86 -4.46 -17.83
CA ALA A 140 -4.04 -3.27 -18.67
C ALA A 140 -2.80 -3.00 -19.52
N SER A 141 -3.02 -2.48 -20.73
CA SER A 141 -1.97 -1.85 -21.52
C SER A 141 -1.66 -0.46 -20.99
N ASP A 142 -0.50 0.11 -21.38
CA ASP A 142 -0.10 1.47 -20.98
C ASP A 142 -1.14 2.52 -21.37
N GLY A 143 -1.72 2.39 -22.57
CA GLY A 143 -2.78 3.28 -23.02
C GLY A 143 -4.07 3.17 -22.19
N GLU A 144 -4.41 1.97 -21.70
CA GLU A 144 -5.53 1.77 -20.78
C GLU A 144 -5.21 2.33 -19.40
N MET A 145 -3.99 2.11 -18.91
CA MET A 145 -3.55 2.66 -17.63
C MET A 145 -3.63 4.19 -17.64
N ARG A 146 -3.11 4.84 -18.68
CA ARG A 146 -3.21 6.31 -18.84
C ARG A 146 -4.67 6.76 -18.80
N ARG A 147 -5.55 6.13 -19.57
CA ARG A 147 -6.97 6.48 -19.58
C ARG A 147 -7.64 6.28 -18.21
N GLU A 148 -7.36 5.19 -17.52
CA GLU A 148 -7.93 4.94 -16.19
C GLU A 148 -7.56 6.04 -15.18
N LEU A 149 -6.36 6.60 -15.26
CA LEU A 149 -5.94 7.70 -14.39
C LEU A 149 -6.47 9.06 -14.87
N THR A 150 -6.31 9.39 -16.17
CA THR A 150 -6.66 10.71 -16.70
C THR A 150 -8.17 10.92 -16.84
N ASP A 151 -8.95 9.86 -17.07
CA ASP A 151 -10.42 9.95 -17.07
C ASP A 151 -10.95 10.40 -15.70
N LEU A 152 -10.38 9.83 -14.61
CA LEU A 152 -10.77 10.26 -13.27
C LEU A 152 -10.28 11.68 -12.94
N GLU A 153 -9.05 12.05 -13.33
CA GLU A 153 -8.54 13.42 -13.16
C GLU A 153 -9.48 14.46 -13.82
N THR A 154 -9.84 14.20 -15.09
CA THR A 154 -10.70 15.08 -15.86
C THR A 154 -12.06 15.20 -15.20
N LEU A 155 -12.69 14.08 -14.86
CA LEU A 155 -13.97 14.06 -14.17
C LEU A 155 -13.91 14.78 -12.82
N PHE A 156 -12.83 14.58 -12.05
CA PHE A 156 -12.66 15.22 -10.75
C PHE A 156 -12.57 16.74 -10.87
N ARG A 157 -11.75 17.25 -11.80
CA ARG A 157 -11.63 18.68 -12.08
C ARG A 157 -12.96 19.29 -12.56
N GLU A 158 -13.68 18.59 -13.44
CA GLU A 158 -15.00 19.04 -13.92
C GLU A 158 -16.04 19.13 -12.79
N ARG A 159 -16.00 18.22 -11.82
CA ARG A 159 -16.98 18.14 -10.73
C ARG A 159 -16.66 19.03 -9.54
N THR A 160 -15.39 19.24 -9.26
CA THR A 160 -14.95 19.92 -8.02
C THR A 160 -14.29 21.28 -8.29
N GLY A 161 -13.86 21.54 -9.53
CA GLY A 161 -13.04 22.72 -9.87
C GLY A 161 -11.60 22.62 -9.32
N ARG A 162 -11.20 21.47 -8.79
CA ARG A 162 -9.86 21.24 -8.18
C ARG A 162 -9.13 20.11 -8.89
N GLU A 163 -7.83 20.04 -8.72
CA GLU A 163 -7.04 18.88 -9.17
C GLU A 163 -7.10 17.76 -8.11
N ILE A 164 -7.17 16.51 -8.58
CA ILE A 164 -7.05 15.35 -7.70
C ILE A 164 -5.59 15.22 -7.22
N ALA A 165 -5.39 14.81 -5.97
CA ALA A 165 -4.03 14.62 -5.45
C ALA A 165 -3.29 13.54 -6.24
N LYS A 166 -2.00 13.77 -6.48
CA LYS A 166 -1.16 12.89 -7.31
C LYS A 166 -0.67 11.65 -6.54
N TYR A 167 -1.62 10.99 -5.87
CA TYR A 167 -1.45 9.68 -5.25
C TYR A 167 -2.33 8.66 -5.94
N TYR A 168 -1.72 7.54 -6.30
CA TYR A 168 -2.39 6.44 -6.99
C TYR A 168 -2.30 5.16 -6.18
N ARG A 169 -3.35 4.36 -6.19
CA ARG A 169 -3.32 2.98 -5.69
C ARG A 169 -3.90 2.04 -6.74
N PRO A 170 -3.15 0.99 -7.15
CA PRO A 170 -3.67 0.01 -8.09
C PRO A 170 -4.79 -0.82 -7.45
N PRO A 171 -5.94 -0.99 -8.14
CA PRO A 171 -6.99 -1.90 -7.70
C PRO A 171 -6.46 -3.29 -7.35
N GLU A 172 -6.94 -3.86 -6.24
CA GLU A 172 -6.51 -5.17 -5.71
C GLU A 172 -5.01 -5.26 -5.37
N GLY A 173 -4.27 -4.17 -5.43
CA GLY A 173 -2.81 -4.18 -5.39
C GLY A 173 -2.18 -4.87 -6.60
N SER A 174 -2.90 -5.00 -7.71
CA SER A 174 -2.44 -5.71 -8.91
C SER A 174 -1.80 -4.74 -9.91
N PHE A 175 -0.56 -4.99 -10.30
CA PHE A 175 0.20 -4.11 -11.18
C PHE A 175 1.25 -4.86 -12.01
N LYS A 176 1.85 -4.15 -12.96
CA LYS A 176 3.13 -4.46 -13.61
C LYS A 176 4.05 -3.25 -13.43
N TRP A 177 5.34 -3.44 -13.54
CA TRP A 177 6.30 -2.34 -13.42
C TRP A 177 6.06 -1.24 -14.45
N GLU A 178 5.69 -1.62 -15.71
CA GLU A 178 5.32 -0.65 -16.75
C GLU A 178 4.12 0.22 -16.33
N ASN A 179 3.13 -0.35 -15.63
CA ASN A 179 2.00 0.45 -15.16
C ASN A 179 2.42 1.48 -14.11
N LEU A 180 3.35 1.12 -13.22
CA LEU A 180 3.90 2.09 -12.25
C LEU A 180 4.76 3.15 -12.94
N ALA A 181 5.50 2.79 -14.01
CA ALA A 181 6.21 3.77 -14.84
C ALA A 181 5.24 4.79 -15.45
N VAL A 182 4.11 4.32 -16.00
CA VAL A 182 3.06 5.22 -16.54
C VAL A 182 2.48 6.13 -15.45
N ALA A 183 2.23 5.61 -14.24
CA ALA A 183 1.76 6.42 -13.12
C ALA A 183 2.78 7.51 -12.76
N LYS A 184 4.06 7.14 -12.65
CA LYS A 184 5.17 8.07 -12.39
C LYS A 184 5.30 9.15 -13.46
N GLU A 185 5.23 8.79 -14.75
CA GLU A 185 5.24 9.75 -15.87
C GLU A 185 4.08 10.77 -15.79
N LEU A 186 2.93 10.36 -15.25
CA LEU A 186 1.79 11.24 -15.01
C LEU A 186 1.91 12.04 -13.69
N GLY A 187 3.05 11.89 -12.99
CA GLY A 187 3.38 12.61 -11.75
C GLY A 187 2.75 12.00 -10.49
N TYR A 188 2.30 10.75 -10.54
CA TYR A 188 1.76 10.04 -9.38
C TYR A 188 2.83 9.36 -8.55
N ASP A 189 2.70 9.46 -7.23
CA ASP A 189 3.29 8.54 -6.28
C ASP A 189 2.33 7.34 -6.11
N THR A 190 2.86 6.11 -6.20
CA THR A 190 2.05 4.91 -5.99
C THR A 190 2.06 4.52 -4.52
N VAL A 191 0.88 4.47 -3.88
CA VAL A 191 0.77 4.18 -2.45
C VAL A 191 0.13 2.82 -2.22
N PHE A 192 0.94 1.86 -1.80
CA PHE A 192 0.51 0.56 -1.30
C PHE A 192 0.22 0.64 0.21
N TRP A 193 0.39 -0.45 0.94
CA TRP A 193 0.13 -0.52 2.38
C TRP A 193 1.09 -1.48 3.06
N SER A 194 1.36 -1.26 4.34
CA SER A 194 2.07 -2.21 5.20
C SER A 194 1.13 -2.97 6.13
N PHE A 195 -0.11 -2.49 6.25
CA PHE A 195 -1.17 -3.18 6.97
C PHE A 195 -2.48 -3.15 6.20
N ALA A 196 -3.10 -4.30 6.05
CA ALA A 196 -4.47 -4.49 5.59
C ALA A 196 -5.08 -5.75 6.22
N TYR A 197 -6.39 -5.86 6.24
CA TYR A 197 -7.08 -7.07 6.65
C TYR A 197 -8.37 -7.27 5.84
N ALA A 198 -9.02 -8.42 5.98
CA ALA A 198 -10.23 -8.74 5.21
C ALA A 198 -11.45 -8.00 5.81
N ASP A 199 -11.66 -6.75 5.37
CA ASP A 199 -12.74 -5.85 5.79
C ASP A 199 -13.70 -5.46 4.64
N TRP A 200 -13.39 -5.87 3.40
CA TRP A 200 -14.14 -5.51 2.20
C TRP A 200 -15.43 -6.31 1.97
N ALA A 201 -15.55 -7.49 2.61
CA ALA A 201 -16.71 -8.35 2.44
C ALA A 201 -17.81 -7.94 3.45
N ASN A 202 -18.82 -7.19 2.99
CA ASN A 202 -19.86 -6.65 3.86
C ASN A 202 -20.70 -7.72 4.57
N ASP A 203 -20.78 -8.92 3.99
CA ASP A 203 -21.48 -10.09 4.55
C ASP A 203 -20.64 -10.92 5.53
N ARG A 204 -19.35 -10.65 5.65
CA ARG A 204 -18.39 -11.39 6.49
C ARG A 204 -17.43 -10.47 7.23
N GLN A 205 -17.98 -9.53 7.96
CA GLN A 205 -17.20 -8.60 8.75
C GLN A 205 -16.61 -9.27 10.01
N PRO A 206 -15.36 -9.01 10.37
CA PRO A 206 -14.82 -9.43 11.66
C PRO A 206 -15.54 -8.72 12.80
N SER A 207 -15.58 -9.34 13.99
CA SER A 207 -16.10 -8.64 15.16
C SER A 207 -15.23 -7.40 15.48
N PRO A 208 -15.82 -6.36 16.11
CA PRO A 208 -15.07 -5.17 16.53
C PRO A 208 -13.81 -5.49 17.32
N ASP A 209 -13.88 -6.36 18.32
CA ASP A 209 -12.74 -6.74 19.15
C ASP A 209 -11.65 -7.46 18.35
N ALA A 210 -12.05 -8.36 17.44
CA ALA A 210 -11.10 -9.05 16.57
C ALA A 210 -10.41 -8.09 15.59
N ALA A 211 -11.13 -7.10 15.09
CA ALA A 211 -10.57 -6.08 14.20
C ALA A 211 -9.57 -5.18 14.94
N VAL A 212 -9.96 -4.63 16.10
CA VAL A 212 -9.08 -3.80 16.95
C VAL A 212 -7.83 -4.59 17.34
N LYS A 213 -8.00 -5.82 17.84
CA LYS A 213 -6.85 -6.67 18.18
C LYS A 213 -5.93 -6.89 16.99
N LYS A 214 -6.49 -7.19 15.82
CA LYS A 214 -5.70 -7.44 14.61
C LYS A 214 -4.91 -6.20 14.18
N ILE A 215 -5.53 -5.02 14.21
CA ILE A 215 -4.84 -3.77 13.89
C ILE A 215 -3.73 -3.54 14.91
N ARG A 216 -4.06 -3.52 16.20
CA ARG A 216 -3.12 -3.24 17.27
C ARG A 216 -1.90 -4.18 17.27
N ASP A 217 -2.11 -5.49 17.09
CA ASP A 217 -1.03 -6.50 17.11
C ASP A 217 -0.08 -6.36 15.91
N ASN A 218 -0.45 -5.68 14.84
CA ASN A 218 0.31 -5.69 13.58
C ASN A 218 0.73 -4.30 13.08
N ILE A 219 0.31 -3.22 13.73
CA ILE A 219 0.79 -1.89 13.35
C ILE A 219 2.22 -1.69 13.82
N HIS A 220 2.89 -0.75 13.18
CA HIS A 220 4.26 -0.36 13.47
C HIS A 220 4.44 1.14 13.19
N PRO A 221 5.48 1.80 13.72
CA PRO A 221 5.83 3.16 13.34
C PRO A 221 5.96 3.29 11.81
N GLY A 222 5.35 4.33 11.25
CA GLY A 222 5.33 4.56 9.81
C GLY A 222 4.35 3.70 9.01
N ALA A 223 3.38 3.03 9.65
CA ALA A 223 2.47 2.13 8.93
C ALA A 223 1.47 2.90 8.06
N VAL A 224 1.35 2.44 6.80
CA VAL A 224 0.25 2.80 5.90
C VAL A 224 -0.85 1.75 6.06
N LEU A 225 -2.01 2.16 6.59
CA LEU A 225 -3.16 1.30 6.82
C LEU A 225 -4.11 1.38 5.64
N LEU A 226 -4.37 0.24 4.99
CA LEU A 226 -5.47 0.13 4.03
C LEU A 226 -6.72 -0.36 4.75
N LEU A 227 -7.78 0.44 4.69
CA LEU A 227 -9.11 0.13 5.19
C LEU A 227 -10.14 0.35 4.07
N HIS A 228 -11.27 -0.40 4.14
CA HIS A 228 -12.38 -0.16 3.23
C HIS A 228 -13.50 0.59 3.98
N PRO A 229 -13.90 1.77 3.51
CA PRO A 229 -14.83 2.63 4.26
C PRO A 229 -16.27 2.12 4.22
N THR A 230 -16.60 1.14 3.36
CA THR A 230 -17.88 0.44 3.38
C THR A 230 -18.00 -0.59 4.52
N SER A 231 -16.91 -0.88 5.24
CA SER A 231 -16.91 -1.78 6.39
C SER A 231 -17.65 -1.17 7.57
N GLU A 232 -18.74 -1.80 8.00
CA GLU A 232 -19.45 -1.39 9.20
C GLU A 232 -18.57 -1.54 10.46
N THR A 233 -17.74 -2.59 10.49
CA THR A 233 -16.79 -2.80 11.58
C THR A 233 -15.79 -1.65 11.66
N ASN A 234 -15.20 -1.22 10.54
CA ASN A 234 -14.28 -0.08 10.52
C ASN A 234 -14.98 1.21 11.02
N ALA A 235 -16.16 1.50 10.48
CA ALA A 235 -16.91 2.69 10.91
C ALA A 235 -17.26 2.67 12.40
N LYS A 236 -17.50 1.48 12.97
CA LYS A 236 -17.81 1.31 14.40
C LYS A 236 -16.60 1.45 15.30
N ILE A 237 -15.46 0.86 14.91
CA ILE A 237 -14.26 0.83 15.78
C ILE A 237 -13.41 2.09 15.68
N LEU A 238 -13.49 2.84 14.57
CA LEU A 238 -12.56 3.94 14.26
C LEU A 238 -12.43 4.98 15.37
N PRO A 239 -13.53 5.45 16.04
CA PRO A 239 -13.39 6.41 17.14
C PRO A 239 -12.52 5.87 18.28
N TYR A 240 -12.81 4.65 18.72
CA TYR A 240 -12.04 4.00 19.80
C TYR A 240 -10.62 3.65 19.35
N LEU A 241 -10.45 3.20 18.11
CA LEU A 241 -9.14 2.84 17.57
C LEU A 241 -8.20 4.04 17.52
N ILE A 242 -8.68 5.21 17.10
CA ILE A 242 -7.89 6.44 17.08
C ILE A 242 -7.44 6.80 18.51
N ASP A 243 -8.37 6.81 19.48
CA ASP A 243 -8.03 7.13 20.87
C ASP A 243 -7.01 6.15 21.45
N LEU A 244 -7.19 4.85 21.20
CA LEU A 244 -6.28 3.80 21.63
C LEU A 244 -4.87 4.03 21.08
N LEU A 245 -4.74 4.28 19.78
CA LEU A 245 -3.46 4.46 19.13
C LEU A 245 -2.76 5.78 19.56
N GLN A 246 -3.53 6.85 19.74
CA GLN A 246 -3.00 8.10 20.32
C GLN A 246 -2.51 7.91 21.75
N ASN A 247 -3.22 7.14 22.57
CA ASN A 247 -2.78 6.80 23.93
C ASN A 247 -1.52 5.91 23.93
N GLU A 248 -1.28 5.13 22.87
CA GLU A 248 -0.04 4.38 22.65
C GLU A 248 1.09 5.26 22.08
N GLY A 249 0.83 6.55 21.90
CA GLY A 249 1.80 7.55 21.45
C GLY A 249 1.90 7.69 19.93
N TYR A 250 0.97 7.12 19.16
CA TYR A 250 0.91 7.34 17.73
C TYR A 250 0.21 8.66 17.40
N ARG A 251 0.66 9.32 16.34
CA ARG A 251 -0.05 10.39 15.64
C ARG A 251 -0.45 9.93 14.24
N PHE A 252 -1.30 10.70 13.58
CA PHE A 252 -1.72 10.43 12.22
C PHE A 252 -1.15 11.49 11.28
N GLY A 253 -0.51 11.04 10.18
CA GLY A 253 0.14 11.88 9.19
C GLY A 253 -0.61 11.90 7.86
N THR A 254 -0.20 12.80 6.96
CA THR A 254 -0.71 12.93 5.60
C THR A 254 0.17 12.17 4.60
N LEU A 255 -0.35 11.89 3.40
CA LEU A 255 0.48 11.29 2.35
C LEU A 255 1.60 12.23 1.88
N ASP A 256 1.41 13.56 1.98
CA ASP A 256 2.48 14.52 1.67
C ASP A 256 3.66 14.37 2.65
N GLU A 257 3.36 14.10 3.92
CA GLU A 257 4.40 13.77 4.91
C GLU A 257 5.08 12.44 4.60
N LEU A 258 4.31 11.39 4.27
CA LEU A 258 4.84 10.06 3.91
C LEU A 258 5.83 10.13 2.75
N THR A 259 5.50 10.91 1.71
CA THR A 259 6.27 10.95 0.46
C THR A 259 7.29 12.09 0.43
N GLY A 260 7.27 13.00 1.40
CA GLY A 260 8.07 14.21 1.40
C GLY A 260 7.63 15.23 0.33
N ARG A 261 6.45 15.04 -0.24
CA ARG A 261 5.84 15.97 -1.20
C ARG A 261 5.40 17.20 -0.42
N ARG A 262 6.03 18.34 -0.67
CA ARG A 262 5.60 19.61 -0.07
C ARG A 262 4.31 20.08 -0.74
N GLU A 263 3.37 20.57 0.04
CA GLU A 263 2.25 21.35 -0.49
C GLU A 263 2.80 22.49 -1.35
N LYS A 264 2.33 22.55 -2.62
CA LYS A 264 2.73 23.62 -3.56
C LYS A 264 1.76 24.78 -3.44
#